data_9ed3c5471f7272bf35dba5b9cd3aa7d8
#
_entry.id   9ed3c5471f7272bf35dba5b9cd3aa7d8
#
_cell.length_a   1.000
_cell.length_b   1.000
_cell.length_c   1.000
_cell.angle_alpha   90.00
_cell.angle_beta   90.00
_cell.angle_gamma   90.00
#
_symmetry.space_group_name_H-M   'P 1'
#
loop_
_entity.id
_entity.type
_entity.pdbx_description
1 polymer ?
#
loop_
_entity_poly.entity_id
_entity_poly.type
_entity_poly.pdbx_seq_one_letter_code
_entity_poly.pdbx_strand_id
1 'polypeptide(L)'
;LNAIDGMLARDFKQKSRLGAYLNEVTDVVSDAVLYLPFIWISPFSTIQITLVIWLSAISEMVGILGQVIGKTRRYDGPMGKSDRAFVFGLLGLLVGTTNILTQHRTIFYDLMWFVIILIIGTIIRRIHAGLQEV
;
A
#
# COMPACT_ATOMS: atom_id res chain seq x y z
N LEU A 1 3.09 -4.46 -17.60
CA LEU A 1 1.82 -3.73 -17.55
C LEU A 1 2.00 -2.24 -17.66
N ASN A 2 2.88 -1.63 -16.86
CA ASN A 2 3.09 -0.18 -16.92
C ASN A 2 3.59 0.29 -18.28
N ALA A 3 4.47 -0.46 -18.94
CA ALA A 3 4.97 -0.11 -20.26
C ALA A 3 3.88 -0.19 -21.31
N ILE A 4 3.03 -1.21 -21.24
CA ILE A 4 1.91 -1.38 -22.17
C ILE A 4 0.87 -0.29 -21.94
N ASP A 5 0.54 0.02 -20.69
CA ASP A 5 -0.41 1.08 -20.36
C ASP A 5 0.09 2.44 -20.83
N GLY A 6 1.40 2.71 -20.70
CA GLY A 6 2.01 3.93 -21.18
C GLY A 6 1.97 4.07 -22.69
N MET A 7 2.19 2.98 -23.42
CA MET A 7 2.10 2.96 -24.88
C MET A 7 0.68 3.21 -25.36
N LEU A 8 -0.29 2.55 -24.75
CA LEU A 8 -1.71 2.76 -25.06
C LEU A 8 -2.15 4.20 -24.77
N ALA A 9 -1.66 4.77 -23.67
CA ALA A 9 -1.97 6.14 -23.30
C ALA A 9 -1.45 7.16 -24.31
N ARG A 10 -0.29 6.89 -24.92
CA ARG A 10 0.27 7.76 -25.95
C ARG A 10 -0.49 7.68 -27.26
N ASP A 11 -0.89 6.48 -27.66
CA ASP A 11 -1.51 6.23 -28.96
C ASP A 11 -3.00 6.58 -28.96
N PHE A 12 -3.66 6.52 -27.81
CA PHE A 12 -5.11 6.70 -27.71
C PHE A 12 -5.46 7.54 -26.49
N LYS A 13 -5.67 8.83 -26.67
CA LYS A 13 -5.95 9.80 -25.60
C LYS A 13 -7.13 9.38 -24.70
N GLN A 14 -8.18 8.77 -25.26
CA GLN A 14 -9.32 8.32 -24.49
C GLN A 14 -8.99 7.11 -23.63
N LYS A 15 -8.11 6.24 -24.11
CA LYS A 15 -7.64 5.06 -23.35
C LYS A 15 -6.68 5.43 -22.22
N SER A 16 -6.04 6.61 -22.29
CA SER A 16 -5.14 7.05 -21.21
C SER A 16 -5.89 7.26 -19.90
N ARG A 17 -7.14 7.75 -19.97
CA ARG A 17 -7.98 7.91 -18.78
C ARG A 17 -8.38 6.56 -18.19
N LEU A 18 -8.81 5.63 -19.05
CA LEU A 18 -9.14 4.27 -18.63
C LEU A 18 -7.90 3.56 -18.08
N GLY A 19 -6.75 3.72 -18.74
CA GLY A 19 -5.49 3.15 -18.27
C GLY A 19 -5.10 3.64 -16.89
N ALA A 20 -5.29 4.93 -16.61
CA ALA A 20 -5.02 5.49 -15.29
C ALA A 20 -5.94 4.89 -14.23
N TYR A 21 -7.23 4.77 -14.50
CA TYR A 21 -8.16 4.11 -13.59
C TYR A 21 -7.78 2.66 -13.33
N LEU A 22 -7.51 1.91 -14.39
CA LEU A 22 -7.14 0.50 -14.27
C LEU A 22 -5.84 0.32 -13.47
N ASN A 23 -4.86 1.18 -13.71
CA ASN A 23 -3.60 1.13 -12.97
C ASN A 23 -3.82 1.32 -11.47
N GLU A 24 -4.60 2.33 -11.09
CA GLU A 24 -4.86 2.61 -9.67
C GLU A 24 -5.71 1.52 -9.01
N VAL A 25 -6.74 1.07 -9.68
CA VAL A 25 -7.58 -0.02 -9.15
C VAL A 25 -6.78 -1.30 -9.02
N THR A 26 -5.95 -1.62 -10.01
CA THR A 26 -5.09 -2.81 -9.97
C THR A 26 -4.10 -2.74 -8.83
N ASP A 27 -3.52 -1.57 -8.57
CA ASP A 27 -2.59 -1.39 -7.45
C ASP A 27 -3.27 -1.67 -6.11
N VAL A 28 -4.47 -1.14 -5.90
CA VAL A 28 -5.22 -1.34 -4.66
C VAL A 28 -5.62 -2.80 -4.49
N VAL A 29 -6.12 -3.42 -5.56
CA VAL A 29 -6.52 -4.84 -5.54
C VAL A 29 -5.31 -5.74 -5.30
N SER A 30 -4.18 -5.45 -5.93
CA SER A 30 -2.94 -6.21 -5.75
C SER A 30 -2.47 -6.17 -4.30
N ASP A 31 -2.51 -5.01 -3.68
CA ASP A 31 -2.16 -4.87 -2.27
C ASP A 31 -3.08 -5.70 -1.39
N ALA A 32 -4.39 -5.63 -1.63
CA ALA A 32 -5.37 -6.40 -0.86
C ALA A 32 -5.12 -7.91 -1.00
N VAL A 33 -4.88 -8.38 -2.23
CA VAL A 33 -4.60 -9.78 -2.50
C VAL A 33 -3.31 -10.25 -1.83
N LEU A 34 -2.29 -9.39 -1.83
CA LEU A 34 -1.00 -9.70 -1.19
C LEU A 34 -1.14 -9.82 0.33
N TYR A 35 -1.91 -8.93 0.95
CA TYR A 35 -2.00 -8.87 2.41
C TYR A 35 -3.05 -9.82 2.99
N LEU A 36 -4.10 -10.13 2.24
CA LEU A 36 -5.22 -10.93 2.73
C LEU A 36 -4.82 -12.28 3.33
N PRO A 37 -3.92 -13.08 2.73
CA PRO A 37 -3.53 -14.35 3.30
C PRO A 37 -2.93 -14.26 4.71
N PHE A 38 -2.40 -13.11 5.09
CA PHE A 38 -1.82 -12.92 6.42
C PHE A 38 -2.87 -12.96 7.53
N ILE A 39 -4.17 -12.89 7.20
CA ILE A 39 -5.24 -13.09 8.18
C ILE A 39 -5.13 -14.47 8.83
N TRP A 40 -4.72 -15.47 8.06
CA TRP A 40 -4.60 -16.84 8.54
C TRP A 40 -3.23 -17.19 9.09
N ILE A 41 -2.31 -16.24 9.11
CA ILE A 41 -0.95 -16.47 9.57
C ILE A 41 -0.82 -15.96 11.01
N SER A 42 -0.49 -16.86 11.94
CA SER A 42 -0.18 -16.48 13.30
C SER A 42 1.18 -15.75 13.34
N PRO A 43 1.36 -14.71 14.15
CA PRO A 43 0.50 -14.20 15.23
C PRO A 43 -0.45 -13.07 14.83
N PHE A 44 -0.60 -12.79 13.53
CA PHE A 44 -1.37 -11.65 13.07
C PHE A 44 -2.87 -11.87 13.30
N SER A 45 -3.57 -10.81 13.67
CA SER A 45 -5.01 -10.85 13.86
C SER A 45 -5.74 -10.39 12.60
N THR A 46 -7.00 -10.82 12.47
CA THR A 46 -7.88 -10.37 11.39
C THR A 46 -8.02 -8.85 11.37
N ILE A 47 -8.13 -8.25 12.55
CA ILE A 47 -8.27 -6.79 12.68
C ILE A 47 -7.03 -6.09 12.14
N GLN A 48 -5.84 -6.57 12.50
CA GLN A 48 -4.58 -5.97 12.02
C GLN A 48 -4.49 -5.98 10.50
N ILE A 49 -4.74 -7.11 9.88
CA ILE A 49 -4.60 -7.25 8.43
C ILE A 49 -5.69 -6.46 7.70
N THR A 50 -6.91 -6.47 8.22
CA THR A 50 -8.00 -5.67 7.66
C THR A 50 -7.65 -4.17 7.71
N LEU A 51 -7.09 -3.70 8.82
CA LEU A 51 -6.65 -2.31 8.94
C LEU A 51 -5.53 -2.00 7.96
N VAL A 52 -4.57 -2.90 7.78
CA VAL A 52 -3.48 -2.70 6.82
C VAL A 52 -4.04 -2.54 5.40
N ILE A 53 -4.94 -3.42 4.99
CA ILE A 53 -5.55 -3.37 3.66
C ILE A 53 -6.28 -2.05 3.46
N TRP A 54 -7.14 -1.68 4.42
CA TRP A 54 -7.97 -0.50 4.32
C TRP A 54 -7.14 0.78 4.34
N LEU A 55 -6.20 0.89 5.28
CA LEU A 55 -5.34 2.06 5.39
C LEU A 55 -4.40 2.19 4.19
N SER A 56 -3.94 1.06 3.63
CA SER A 56 -3.13 1.09 2.41
C SER A 56 -3.92 1.67 1.24
N ALA A 57 -5.18 1.25 1.08
CA ALA A 57 -6.05 1.81 0.05
C ALA A 57 -6.27 3.32 0.25
N ILE A 58 -6.50 3.75 1.49
CA ILE A 58 -6.65 5.17 1.81
C ILE A 58 -5.38 5.94 1.50
N SER A 59 -4.21 5.39 1.81
CA SER A 59 -2.94 6.07 1.55
C SER A 59 -2.71 6.30 0.06
N GLU A 60 -3.08 5.34 -0.78
CA GLU A 60 -2.99 5.50 -2.23
C GLU A 60 -4.02 6.54 -2.74
N MET A 61 -5.23 6.51 -2.21
CA MET A 61 -6.26 7.48 -2.54
C MET A 61 -5.81 8.89 -2.20
N VAL A 62 -5.25 9.09 -1.01
CA VAL A 62 -4.74 10.39 -0.57
C VAL A 62 -3.60 10.85 -1.46
N GLY A 63 -2.73 9.94 -1.87
CA GLY A 63 -1.66 10.25 -2.81
C GLY A 63 -2.18 10.81 -4.13
N ILE A 64 -3.22 10.19 -4.69
CA ILE A 64 -3.86 10.66 -5.92
C ILE A 64 -4.58 11.98 -5.71
N LEU A 65 -5.27 12.14 -4.58
CA LEU A 65 -5.97 13.40 -4.25
C LEU A 65 -5.01 14.57 -4.16
N GLY A 66 -3.75 14.34 -3.82
CA GLY A 66 -2.71 15.37 -3.88
C GLY A 66 -2.54 15.94 -5.27
N GLN A 67 -2.71 15.12 -6.31
CA GLN A 67 -2.67 15.57 -7.69
C GLN A 67 -3.93 16.35 -8.08
N VAL A 68 -5.08 15.97 -7.56
CA VAL A 68 -6.36 16.62 -7.85
C VAL A 68 -6.46 17.99 -7.16
N ILE A 69 -6.10 18.05 -5.87
CA ILE A 69 -6.23 19.25 -5.04
C ILE A 69 -4.99 20.14 -5.17
N GLY A 70 -3.80 19.55 -5.14
CA GLY A 70 -2.53 20.24 -5.31
C GLY A 70 -2.03 20.18 -6.73
N LYS A 71 -0.71 20.06 -6.92
CA LYS A 71 -0.09 20.05 -8.24
C LYS A 71 0.42 18.68 -8.65
N THR A 72 0.85 17.85 -7.70
CA THR A 72 1.50 16.58 -7.98
C THR A 72 0.93 15.48 -7.11
N ARG A 73 1.04 14.24 -7.61
CA ARG A 73 0.75 13.07 -6.81
C ARG A 73 1.77 12.95 -5.68
N ARG A 74 1.26 12.64 -4.48
CA ARG A 74 2.10 12.54 -3.29
C ARG A 74 2.49 11.10 -3.01
N TYR A 75 3.78 10.90 -2.76
CA TYR A 75 4.35 9.61 -2.36
C TYR A 75 5.01 9.68 -0.99
N ASP A 76 4.84 10.78 -0.30
CA ASP A 76 5.48 11.06 0.99
C ASP A 76 5.08 10.04 2.04
N GLY A 77 5.93 9.90 3.03
CA GLY A 77 5.64 9.13 4.22
C GLY A 77 6.50 7.89 4.38
N PRO A 78 6.56 7.36 5.61
CA PRO A 78 7.47 6.27 5.97
C PRO A 78 7.05 4.89 5.46
N MET A 79 5.79 4.71 5.02
CA MET A 79 5.31 3.39 4.60
C MET A 79 4.54 3.52 3.28
N GLY A 80 5.27 3.81 2.22
CA GLY A 80 4.71 3.82 0.87
C GLY A 80 4.50 2.41 0.32
N LYS A 81 4.00 2.32 -0.92
CA LYS A 81 3.70 1.03 -1.55
C LYS A 81 4.91 0.11 -1.62
N SER A 82 6.07 0.64 -2.00
CA SER A 82 7.31 -0.15 -2.08
C SER A 82 7.72 -0.69 -0.73
N ASP A 83 7.61 0.13 0.31
CA ASP A 83 7.95 -0.27 1.67
C ASP A 83 7.00 -1.36 2.17
N ARG A 84 5.70 -1.23 1.89
CA ARG A 84 4.71 -2.24 2.24
C ARG A 84 4.99 -3.56 1.53
N ALA A 85 5.28 -3.50 0.23
CA ALA A 85 5.60 -4.69 -0.56
C ALA A 85 6.84 -5.39 -0.02
N PHE A 86 7.87 -4.63 0.37
CA PHE A 86 9.08 -5.18 0.96
C PHE A 86 8.80 -5.87 2.29
N VAL A 87 8.07 -5.22 3.19
CA VAL A 87 7.76 -5.76 4.51
C VAL A 87 6.96 -7.05 4.39
N PHE A 88 5.88 -7.03 3.61
CA PHE A 88 5.03 -8.22 3.46
C PHE A 88 5.70 -9.32 2.66
N GLY A 89 6.53 -8.97 1.68
CA GLY A 89 7.34 -9.93 0.95
C GLY A 89 8.34 -10.64 1.86
N LEU A 90 9.01 -9.88 2.72
CA LEU A 90 9.95 -10.43 3.70
C LEU A 90 9.23 -11.32 4.72
N LEU A 91 8.07 -10.88 5.22
CA LEU A 91 7.27 -11.69 6.14
C LEU A 91 6.81 -12.99 5.49
N GLY A 92 6.37 -12.93 4.23
CA GLY A 92 5.99 -14.12 3.48
C GLY A 92 7.13 -15.09 3.31
N LEU A 93 8.32 -14.58 3.02
CA LEU A 93 9.53 -15.41 2.92
C LEU A 93 9.85 -16.09 4.25
N LEU A 94 9.78 -15.35 5.36
CA LEU A 94 10.05 -15.90 6.69
C LEU A 94 9.02 -16.97 7.07
N VAL A 95 7.74 -16.76 6.73
CA VAL A 95 6.68 -17.75 6.98
C VAL A 95 6.96 -19.04 6.19
N GLY A 96 7.39 -18.90 4.94
CA GLY A 96 7.63 -20.07 4.07
C GLY A 96 8.89 -20.85 4.38
N THR A 97 9.89 -20.22 5.00
CA THR A 97 11.21 -20.85 5.20
C THR A 97 11.55 -21.13 6.66
N THR A 98 10.90 -20.45 7.63
CA THR A 98 11.24 -20.58 9.04
C THR A 98 9.98 -20.57 9.89
N ASN A 99 10.15 -20.92 11.17
CA ASN A 99 9.10 -20.85 12.20
C ASN A 99 9.29 -19.64 13.11
N ILE A 100 10.04 -18.63 12.65
CA ILE A 100 10.42 -17.50 13.49
C ILE A 100 9.20 -16.70 13.98
N LEU A 101 8.14 -16.59 13.17
CA LEU A 101 6.92 -15.88 13.55
C LEU A 101 6.22 -16.55 14.74
N THR A 102 6.18 -17.87 14.76
CA THR A 102 5.56 -18.60 15.86
C THR A 102 6.44 -18.63 17.09
N GLN A 103 7.77 -18.62 16.90
CA GLN A 103 8.72 -18.60 18.02
C GLN A 103 8.75 -17.22 18.71
N HIS A 104 8.52 -16.15 17.98
CA HIS A 104 8.57 -14.76 18.48
C HIS A 104 7.24 -14.05 18.23
N ARG A 105 6.14 -14.64 18.69
CA ARG A 105 4.78 -14.16 18.39
C ARG A 105 4.54 -12.72 18.83
N THR A 106 4.96 -12.37 20.03
CA THR A 106 4.74 -11.02 20.57
C THR A 106 5.45 -9.96 19.74
N ILE A 107 6.69 -10.23 19.30
CA ILE A 107 7.47 -9.29 18.52
C ILE A 107 6.79 -9.02 17.17
N PHE A 108 6.34 -10.06 16.48
CA PHE A 108 5.69 -9.91 15.17
C PHE A 108 4.30 -9.32 15.27
N TYR A 109 3.57 -9.62 16.35
CA TYR A 109 2.28 -8.98 16.60
C TYR A 109 2.46 -7.47 16.80
N ASP A 110 3.42 -7.05 17.60
CA ASP A 110 3.71 -5.65 17.84
C ASP A 110 4.27 -4.96 16.59
N LEU A 111 5.07 -5.69 15.80
CA LEU A 111 5.59 -5.17 14.52
C LEU A 111 4.45 -4.81 13.58
N MET A 112 3.39 -5.61 13.52
CA MET A 112 2.26 -5.32 12.66
C MET A 112 1.54 -4.05 13.10
N TRP A 113 1.37 -3.82 14.41
CA TRP A 113 0.83 -2.57 14.92
C TRP A 113 1.72 -1.37 14.57
N PHE A 114 3.03 -1.56 14.61
CA PHE A 114 3.98 -0.53 14.19
C PHE A 114 3.80 -0.19 12.71
N VAL A 115 3.63 -1.19 11.86
CA VAL A 115 3.36 -0.99 10.42
C VAL A 115 2.08 -0.19 10.23
N ILE A 116 1.03 -0.49 10.97
CA ILE A 116 -0.24 0.24 10.91
C ILE A 116 -0.03 1.72 11.28
N ILE A 117 0.71 1.98 12.34
CA ILE A 117 1.03 3.36 12.76
C ILE A 117 1.80 4.09 11.68
N LEU A 118 2.76 3.43 11.02
CA LEU A 118 3.51 4.03 9.92
C LEU A 118 2.64 4.34 8.71
N ILE A 119 1.67 3.51 8.40
CA ILE A 119 0.71 3.78 7.32
C ILE A 119 -0.15 4.99 7.65
N ILE A 120 -0.63 5.10 8.89
CA ILE A 120 -1.39 6.27 9.34
C ILE A 120 -0.53 7.53 9.22
N GLY A 121 0.73 7.46 9.64
CA GLY A 121 1.67 8.57 9.48
C GLY A 121 1.88 8.96 8.03
N THR A 122 1.94 7.98 7.13
CA THR A 122 2.03 8.21 5.69
C THR A 122 0.82 8.99 5.17
N ILE A 123 -0.38 8.60 5.58
CA ILE A 123 -1.62 9.28 5.18
C ILE A 123 -1.59 10.73 5.64
N ILE A 124 -1.26 10.97 6.90
CA ILE A 124 -1.21 12.32 7.47
C ILE A 124 -0.17 13.17 6.74
N ARG A 125 1.00 12.61 6.49
CA ARG A 125 2.08 13.33 5.81
C ARG A 125 1.72 13.68 4.38
N ARG A 126 1.05 12.79 3.67
CA ARG A 126 0.60 13.05 2.30
C ARG A 126 -0.46 14.16 2.25
N ILE A 127 -1.39 14.16 3.19
CA ILE A 127 -2.38 15.23 3.30
C ILE A 127 -1.71 16.56 3.56
N HIS A 128 -0.80 16.60 4.52
CA HIS A 128 -0.09 17.82 4.89
C HIS A 128 0.73 18.37 3.71
N ALA A 129 1.48 17.51 3.04
CA ALA A 129 2.29 17.89 1.90
C ALA A 129 1.44 18.35 0.71
N GLY A 130 0.31 17.68 0.49
CA GLY A 130 -0.64 18.07 -0.56
C GLY A 130 -1.25 19.45 -0.30
N LEU A 131 -1.58 19.74 0.94
CA LEU A 131 -2.13 21.05 1.32
C LEU A 131 -1.12 22.18 1.16
N GLN A 132 0.17 21.89 1.34
CA GLN A 132 1.22 22.90 1.15
C GLN A 132 1.41 23.29 -0.31
N GLU A 133 1.01 22.46 -1.25
CA GLU A 133 1.07 22.78 -2.68
C GLU A 133 -0.04 23.73 -3.13
N VAL A 134 -1.08 23.89 -2.33
CA VAL A 134 -2.20 24.78 -2.59
C VAL A 134 -1.87 26.18 -2.07
#